data_b6bac7d316eb87587cf314a58f4e298d
#
_entry.id   b6bac7d316eb87587cf314a58f4e298d
#
_cell.length_a   1.000
_cell.length_b   1.000
_cell.length_c   1.000
_cell.angle_alpha   90.00
_cell.angle_beta   90.00
_cell.angle_gamma   90.00
#
_symmetry.space_group_name_H-M   'P 1'
#
loop_
_entity.id
_entity.type
_entity.pdbx_description
1 polymer ?
#
loop_
_entity_poly.entity_id
_entity_poly.type
_entity_poly.pdbx_seq_one_letter_code
_entity_poly.pdbx_strand_id
1 'polypeptide(L)'
;SSDLMSMFLDQVTIDVKAGKGGDGMVAFRREKYVPDGGPAGGDGGRGGDVVLVVEEGLRTLMDFRFNRHFKATPGENGMSKGMHGRGSEDLLVKVPPGTTVRDAETGALIGDLIENGQTLVVAKGGRGGRGNIRFASPRNPAPEIAENGEPGQERKIELELKVLADVGLVGFPSVGKSTLLSVISSARPKIGAYHFTTLVPNLGMVTTSDGRSFAAADLPGLIEGASQGVGLGTQFLRHIERTRVILHVIDMSGMEGRDPYEDYLAINKELASHNLRLMERPQIIVANKMDMPEAEENLAKFKEQLAKERTDEYADELPIFPISGVTRKGIEPLLNATADLLEVTPEFPLYEDEVVEEETVRYGFQPEGPEFTIDREPDASWVLSGEKLEKLFEMTNFDHDETVMRFARQLRGMGVDEALRARGAKDGDIVRIGNFEFEFVE
;
A
#
# COMPACT_ATOMS: atom_id res chain seq x y z
N SER A 1 -5.56 10.83 27.72
CA SER A 1 -6.62 10.11 26.96
C SER A 1 -6.59 10.40 25.45
N SER A 2 -5.89 11.44 24.99
CA SER A 2 -5.71 11.74 23.57
C SER A 2 -4.66 10.83 22.89
N ASP A 3 -3.66 10.38 23.60
CA ASP A 3 -2.56 9.58 23.05
C ASP A 3 -2.94 8.12 22.75
N LEU A 4 -3.86 7.55 23.52
CA LEU A 4 -4.39 6.20 23.29
C LEU A 4 -5.36 6.14 22.08
N MET A 5 -6.07 7.22 21.80
CA MET A 5 -6.91 7.32 20.61
C MET A 5 -6.08 7.44 19.32
N SER A 6 -4.86 7.96 19.40
CA SER A 6 -3.97 8.11 18.25
C SER A 6 -3.32 6.80 17.79
N MET A 7 -3.29 5.76 18.64
CA MET A 7 -2.70 4.47 18.32
C MET A 7 -3.49 3.62 17.30
N PHE A 8 -4.79 3.88 17.14
CA PHE A 8 -5.65 3.05 16.29
C PHE A 8 -6.03 3.68 14.95
N LEU A 9 -5.85 4.97 14.81
CA LEU A 9 -6.32 5.71 13.65
C LEU A 9 -5.20 6.52 13.07
N ASP A 10 -4.37 5.84 12.35
CA ASP A 10 -3.48 6.58 11.50
C ASP A 10 -4.06 6.60 10.09
N GLN A 11 -4.72 7.70 9.81
CA GLN A 11 -5.13 8.10 8.48
C GLN A 11 -4.47 9.44 8.20
N VAL A 12 -3.74 9.52 7.12
CA VAL A 12 -3.04 10.73 6.73
C VAL A 12 -3.10 10.90 5.23
N THR A 13 -3.28 12.13 4.79
CA THR A 13 -3.19 12.50 3.38
C THR A 13 -1.84 13.14 3.12
N ILE A 14 -1.14 12.67 2.10
CA ILE A 14 0.15 13.18 1.68
C ILE A 14 0.12 13.56 0.18
N ASP A 15 0.94 14.54 -0.16
CA ASP A 15 1.17 14.95 -1.54
C ASP A 15 2.48 14.33 -2.05
N VAL A 16 2.39 13.60 -3.14
CA VAL A 16 3.55 12.98 -3.79
C VAL A 16 3.73 13.59 -5.18
N LYS A 17 4.96 13.98 -5.48
CA LYS A 17 5.36 14.52 -6.77
C LYS A 17 6.60 13.81 -7.27
N ALA A 18 6.49 13.12 -8.37
CA ALA A 18 7.64 12.52 -9.03
C ALA A 18 8.50 13.58 -9.73
N GLY A 19 9.74 13.24 -10.00
CA GLY A 19 10.68 14.12 -10.67
C GLY A 19 10.32 14.34 -12.14
N LYS A 20 10.45 15.58 -12.61
CA LYS A 20 10.39 15.90 -14.04
C LYS A 20 11.59 15.27 -14.75
N GLY A 21 11.43 14.79 -15.97
CA GLY A 21 12.55 14.44 -16.83
C GLY A 21 13.41 15.65 -17.18
N GLY A 22 14.71 15.45 -17.35
CA GLY A 22 15.62 16.50 -17.84
C GLY A 22 15.28 16.89 -19.28
N ASP A 23 15.58 18.11 -19.63
CA ASP A 23 15.35 18.61 -20.99
C ASP A 23 16.43 18.10 -21.95
N GLY A 24 16.03 17.77 -23.18
CA GLY A 24 16.94 17.51 -24.28
C GLY A 24 17.57 18.82 -24.77
N MET A 25 18.77 18.73 -25.28
CA MET A 25 19.53 19.90 -25.72
C MET A 25 19.57 20.00 -27.25
N VAL A 26 19.53 21.23 -27.77
CA VAL A 26 19.93 21.56 -29.12
C VAL A 26 21.37 22.04 -29.09
N ALA A 27 22.27 21.29 -29.68
CA ALA A 27 23.68 21.66 -29.82
C ALA A 27 24.25 21.13 -31.12
N PHE A 28 25.32 21.76 -31.59
CA PHE A 28 26.04 21.37 -32.81
C PHE A 28 27.51 21.20 -32.53
N ARG A 29 28.18 20.29 -33.26
CA ARG A 29 29.62 20.15 -33.24
C ARG A 29 30.28 21.40 -33.73
N ARG A 30 31.21 21.93 -32.97
CA ARG A 30 32.10 23.03 -33.38
C ARG A 30 33.52 22.57 -33.16
N GLU A 31 34.19 22.26 -34.28
CA GLU A 31 35.59 21.84 -34.26
C GLU A 31 36.38 22.82 -35.15
N LYS A 32 37.69 22.97 -34.85
CA LYS A 32 38.60 23.72 -35.68
C LYS A 32 38.63 23.07 -37.07
N TYR A 33 38.21 23.73 -38.10
CA TYR A 33 38.08 23.26 -39.49
C TYR A 33 36.75 22.55 -39.85
N VAL A 34 35.78 22.48 -38.94
CA VAL A 34 34.42 21.98 -39.28
C VAL A 34 33.40 22.98 -38.74
N PRO A 35 33.13 24.06 -39.55
CA PRO A 35 32.24 25.12 -39.09
C PRO A 35 30.76 24.69 -38.97
N ASP A 36 30.33 23.71 -39.77
CA ASP A 36 28.96 23.22 -39.81
C ASP A 36 28.92 21.74 -39.37
N GLY A 37 29.23 21.49 -38.11
CA GLY A 37 29.15 20.14 -37.55
C GLY A 37 27.72 19.65 -37.34
N GLY A 38 27.52 18.33 -37.36
CA GLY A 38 26.23 17.72 -37.15
C GLY A 38 25.68 17.96 -35.72
N PRO A 39 24.47 17.48 -35.44
CA PRO A 39 23.81 17.68 -34.15
C PRO A 39 24.59 16.98 -33.02
N ALA A 40 24.69 17.64 -31.89
CA ALA A 40 25.48 17.20 -30.75
C ALA A 40 24.74 17.38 -29.39
N GLY A 41 23.45 17.63 -29.43
CA GLY A 41 22.64 17.73 -28.21
C GLY A 41 22.25 16.39 -27.63
N GLY A 42 22.58 16.15 -26.34
CA GLY A 42 22.23 14.95 -25.62
C GLY A 42 20.79 14.95 -25.10
N ASP A 43 20.31 13.78 -24.74
CA ASP A 43 18.99 13.59 -24.14
C ASP A 43 19.02 13.99 -22.67
N GLY A 44 17.89 14.44 -22.12
CA GLY A 44 17.72 14.57 -20.67
C GLY A 44 17.58 13.21 -19.96
N GLY A 45 17.91 13.18 -18.68
CA GLY A 45 17.75 12.02 -17.83
C GLY A 45 16.30 11.85 -17.35
N ARG A 46 15.95 10.64 -16.94
CA ARG A 46 14.64 10.34 -16.35
C ARG A 46 14.54 10.96 -14.95
N GLY A 47 13.37 11.50 -14.59
CA GLY A 47 13.04 11.90 -13.23
C GLY A 47 12.80 10.69 -12.31
N GLY A 48 13.03 10.86 -11.02
CA GLY A 48 12.81 9.82 -10.02
C GLY A 48 11.32 9.56 -9.77
N ASP A 49 10.98 8.30 -9.49
CA ASP A 49 9.66 7.91 -9.03
C ASP A 49 9.51 8.20 -7.53
N VAL A 50 8.28 8.28 -7.02
CA VAL A 50 7.98 8.19 -5.59
C VAL A 50 7.45 6.79 -5.31
N VAL A 51 8.15 6.05 -4.46
CA VAL A 51 7.88 4.64 -4.15
C VAL A 51 7.65 4.48 -2.66
N LEU A 52 6.52 3.90 -2.28
CA LEU A 52 6.29 3.47 -0.90
C LEU A 52 6.95 2.10 -0.69
N VAL A 53 7.62 1.94 0.45
CA VAL A 53 8.31 0.71 0.85
C VAL A 53 7.87 0.33 2.24
N VAL A 54 7.49 -0.93 2.44
CA VAL A 54 7.14 -1.46 3.75
C VAL A 54 8.40 -1.71 4.57
N GLU A 55 8.43 -1.17 5.79
CA GLU A 55 9.47 -1.42 6.78
C GLU A 55 8.83 -1.94 8.06
N GLU A 56 9.16 -3.16 8.45
CA GLU A 56 8.59 -3.83 9.63
C GLU A 56 8.87 -3.13 10.96
N GLY A 57 9.95 -2.38 11.04
CA GLY A 57 10.27 -1.59 12.22
C GLY A 57 9.32 -0.43 12.50
N LEU A 58 8.54 -0.02 11.50
CA LEU A 58 7.56 1.05 11.64
C LEU A 58 6.20 0.48 12.07
N ARG A 59 5.58 1.14 13.06
CA ARG A 59 4.28 0.74 13.61
C ARG A 59 3.20 1.80 13.49
N THR A 60 3.56 3.03 13.10
CA THR A 60 2.65 4.17 13.04
C THR A 60 2.90 5.03 11.81
N LEU A 61 1.91 5.83 11.43
CA LEU A 61 2.01 6.87 10.41
C LEU A 61 2.34 8.26 11.01
N MET A 62 2.84 8.32 12.25
CA MET A 62 3.05 9.59 12.94
C MET A 62 4.03 10.52 12.24
N ASP A 63 5.05 9.99 11.59
CA ASP A 63 6.04 10.78 10.87
C ASP A 63 5.42 11.59 9.73
N PHE A 64 4.34 11.09 9.13
CA PHE A 64 3.60 11.78 8.08
C PHE A 64 2.79 12.97 8.56
N ARG A 65 2.62 13.14 9.87
CA ARG A 65 2.02 14.36 10.44
C ARG A 65 2.96 15.55 10.32
N PHE A 66 4.26 15.29 10.34
CA PHE A 66 5.30 16.33 10.27
C PHE A 66 5.75 16.59 8.83
N ASN A 67 5.80 15.56 7.99
CA ASN A 67 6.15 15.67 6.58
C ASN A 67 5.05 15.06 5.73
N ARG A 68 4.37 15.90 4.97
CA ARG A 68 3.27 15.50 4.07
C ARG A 68 3.56 15.69 2.60
N HIS A 69 4.70 16.28 2.27
CA HIS A 69 5.08 16.58 0.90
C HIS A 69 6.34 15.80 0.53
N PHE A 70 6.21 14.93 -0.45
CA PHE A 70 7.30 14.10 -0.93
C PHE A 70 7.54 14.40 -2.41
N LYS A 71 8.71 14.94 -2.69
CA LYS A 71 9.11 15.35 -4.03
C LYS A 71 10.40 14.63 -4.42
N ALA A 72 10.31 13.79 -5.46
CA ALA A 72 11.47 13.17 -6.07
C ALA A 72 12.28 14.19 -6.91
N THR A 73 13.55 13.89 -7.10
CA THR A 73 14.45 14.76 -7.84
C THR A 73 14.22 14.67 -9.36
N PRO A 74 14.34 15.79 -10.08
CA PRO A 74 14.27 15.78 -11.54
C PRO A 74 15.52 15.13 -12.16
N GLY A 75 15.38 14.62 -13.37
CA GLY A 75 16.52 14.20 -14.19
C GLY A 75 17.39 15.37 -14.61
N GLU A 76 18.67 15.10 -14.87
CA GLU A 76 19.59 16.11 -15.38
C GLU A 76 19.29 16.41 -16.85
N ASN A 77 19.48 17.66 -17.25
CA ASN A 77 19.36 18.08 -18.65
C ASN A 77 20.45 17.45 -19.50
N GLY A 78 20.15 17.20 -20.77
CA GLY A 78 21.15 16.88 -21.76
C GLY A 78 22.16 18.00 -21.95
N MET A 79 23.37 17.65 -22.37
CA MET A 79 24.47 18.58 -22.57
C MET A 79 25.00 18.51 -24.01
N SER A 80 25.86 19.45 -24.36
CA SER A 80 26.58 19.44 -25.63
C SER A 80 27.51 18.21 -25.75
N LYS A 81 28.08 17.99 -26.92
CA LYS A 81 28.97 16.86 -27.26
C LYS A 81 28.32 15.47 -27.09
N GLY A 82 26.99 15.40 -27.26
CA GLY A 82 26.26 14.17 -27.19
C GLY A 82 26.14 13.59 -25.77
N MET A 83 26.42 14.36 -24.74
CA MET A 83 26.32 13.90 -23.35
C MET A 83 24.88 13.91 -22.89
N HIS A 84 24.41 12.72 -22.48
CA HIS A 84 23.08 12.56 -21.92
C HIS A 84 23.06 12.97 -20.43
N GLY A 85 21.96 13.56 -19.99
CA GLY A 85 21.73 13.84 -18.58
C GLY A 85 21.57 12.55 -17.79
N ARG A 86 22.01 12.55 -16.53
CA ARG A 86 21.85 11.42 -15.62
C ARG A 86 20.41 11.32 -15.18
N GLY A 87 19.88 10.09 -15.10
CA GLY A 87 18.61 9.80 -14.46
C GLY A 87 18.70 9.96 -12.95
N SER A 88 17.61 10.38 -12.32
CA SER A 88 17.50 10.48 -10.87
C SER A 88 17.10 9.16 -10.24
N GLU A 89 17.54 8.97 -9.00
CA GLU A 89 17.11 7.86 -8.17
C GLU A 89 15.66 8.07 -7.70
N ASP A 90 15.00 6.96 -7.41
CA ASP A 90 13.65 6.98 -6.87
C ASP A 90 13.66 7.47 -5.41
N LEU A 91 12.62 8.20 -5.02
CA LEU A 91 12.41 8.59 -3.63
C LEU A 91 11.65 7.45 -2.92
N LEU A 92 12.32 6.81 -1.97
CA LEU A 92 11.73 5.78 -1.14
C LEU A 92 11.09 6.39 0.10
N VAL A 93 9.80 6.14 0.26
CA VAL A 93 9.02 6.58 1.43
C VAL A 93 8.62 5.34 2.23
N LYS A 94 9.11 5.24 3.45
CA LYS A 94 8.88 4.10 4.32
C LYS A 94 7.51 4.16 4.96
N VAL A 95 6.79 3.04 4.92
CA VAL A 95 5.47 2.88 5.52
C VAL A 95 5.44 1.62 6.38
N PRO A 96 4.62 1.59 7.46
CA PRO A 96 4.45 0.38 8.25
C PRO A 96 3.68 -0.70 7.49
N PRO A 97 3.86 -1.99 7.85
CA PRO A 97 3.01 -3.07 7.33
C PRO A 97 1.54 -2.83 7.67
N GLY A 98 0.65 -3.19 6.76
CA GLY A 98 -0.79 -2.97 6.91
C GLY A 98 -1.29 -1.61 6.43
N THR A 99 -0.48 -0.88 5.67
CA THR A 99 -0.86 0.41 5.09
C THR A 99 -1.67 0.20 3.81
N THR A 100 -2.89 0.73 3.79
CA THR A 100 -3.74 0.82 2.60
C THR A 100 -3.56 2.18 1.96
N VAL A 101 -3.35 2.19 0.66
CA VAL A 101 -3.10 3.40 -0.14
C VAL A 101 -4.28 3.65 -1.07
N ARG A 102 -4.88 4.83 -0.96
CA ARG A 102 -5.98 5.27 -1.83
C ARG A 102 -5.65 6.59 -2.49
N ASP A 103 -6.23 6.80 -3.66
CA ASP A 103 -6.26 8.13 -4.25
C ASP A 103 -7.20 9.03 -3.42
N ALA A 104 -6.71 10.18 -2.95
CA ALA A 104 -7.48 11.06 -2.08
C ALA A 104 -8.60 11.80 -2.83
N GLU A 105 -8.50 11.97 -4.12
CA GLU A 105 -9.49 12.67 -4.95
C GLU A 105 -10.61 11.74 -5.42
N THR A 106 -10.26 10.53 -5.85
CA THR A 106 -11.22 9.56 -6.41
C THR A 106 -11.68 8.51 -5.40
N GLY A 107 -10.93 8.32 -4.30
CA GLY A 107 -11.16 7.24 -3.34
C GLY A 107 -10.77 5.85 -3.85
N ALA A 108 -10.22 5.74 -5.05
CA ALA A 108 -9.83 4.48 -5.64
C ALA A 108 -8.68 3.83 -4.87
N LEU A 109 -8.74 2.51 -4.69
CA LEU A 109 -7.66 1.74 -4.08
C LEU A 109 -6.46 1.70 -5.03
N ILE A 110 -5.30 2.16 -4.57
CA ILE A 110 -4.03 2.08 -5.31
C ILE A 110 -3.28 0.81 -4.95
N GLY A 111 -3.26 0.45 -3.68
CA GLY A 111 -2.59 -0.76 -3.22
C GLY A 111 -2.77 -1.02 -1.73
N ASP A 112 -2.42 -2.23 -1.32
CA ASP A 112 -2.39 -2.67 0.07
C ASP A 112 -1.00 -3.22 0.37
N LEU A 113 -0.30 -2.62 1.34
CA LEU A 113 1.09 -2.88 1.64
C LEU A 113 1.19 -3.65 2.95
N ILE A 114 1.55 -4.92 2.88
CA ILE A 114 1.50 -5.85 4.01
C ILE A 114 2.89 -6.43 4.32
N GLU A 115 3.63 -6.85 3.29
CA GLU A 115 4.87 -7.62 3.44
C GLU A 115 6.09 -6.71 3.53
N ASN A 116 7.06 -7.08 4.38
CA ASN A 116 8.30 -6.33 4.51
C ASN A 116 9.04 -6.26 3.17
N GLY A 117 9.50 -5.06 2.81
CA GLY A 117 10.17 -4.83 1.54
C GLY A 117 9.23 -4.70 0.33
N GLN A 118 7.93 -4.92 0.49
CA GLN A 118 6.95 -4.69 -0.56
C GLN A 118 6.97 -3.23 -1.00
N THR A 119 6.93 -2.99 -2.30
CA THR A 119 7.01 -1.66 -2.89
C THR A 119 5.77 -1.33 -3.70
N LEU A 120 5.43 -0.05 -3.74
CA LEU A 120 4.34 0.49 -4.56
C LEU A 120 4.75 1.83 -5.15
N VAL A 121 4.77 1.92 -6.47
CA VAL A 121 5.02 3.20 -7.17
C VAL A 121 3.74 4.03 -7.12
N VAL A 122 3.77 5.15 -6.41
CA VAL A 122 2.61 6.05 -6.24
C VAL A 122 2.65 7.26 -7.16
N ALA A 123 3.83 7.63 -7.65
CA ALA A 123 3.99 8.66 -8.68
C ALA A 123 5.17 8.31 -9.58
N LYS A 124 4.95 8.32 -10.87
CA LYS A 124 5.99 8.02 -11.88
C LYS A 124 6.75 9.27 -12.29
N GLY A 125 8.07 9.15 -12.32
CA GLY A 125 8.97 10.16 -12.87
C GLY A 125 8.78 10.35 -14.37
N GLY A 126 9.01 11.57 -14.82
CA GLY A 126 8.91 11.92 -16.23
C GLY A 126 10.08 11.37 -17.05
N ARG A 127 9.82 11.04 -18.29
CA ARG A 127 10.83 10.66 -19.27
C ARG A 127 11.71 11.87 -19.61
N GLY A 128 13.00 11.66 -19.77
CA GLY A 128 13.91 12.67 -20.29
C GLY A 128 13.55 13.08 -21.74
N GLY A 129 13.66 14.38 -22.02
CA GLY A 129 13.46 14.90 -23.37
C GLY A 129 14.57 14.46 -24.32
N ARG A 130 14.25 14.22 -25.56
CA ARG A 130 15.23 13.84 -26.57
C ARG A 130 15.99 15.06 -27.09
N GLY A 131 17.32 14.93 -27.17
CA GLY A 131 18.18 15.95 -27.78
C GLY A 131 18.11 15.95 -29.34
N ASN A 132 18.66 16.97 -29.96
CA ASN A 132 18.56 17.11 -31.40
C ASN A 132 19.26 16.03 -32.22
N ILE A 133 20.20 15.28 -31.63
CA ILE A 133 20.80 14.11 -32.28
C ILE A 133 19.73 13.08 -32.70
N ARG A 134 18.69 12.92 -31.90
CA ARG A 134 17.61 11.94 -32.14
C ARG A 134 16.70 12.29 -33.30
N PHE A 135 16.74 13.54 -33.76
CA PHE A 135 15.90 14.04 -34.83
C PHE A 135 16.62 14.24 -36.17
N ALA A 136 17.90 13.90 -36.20
CA ALA A 136 18.69 13.94 -37.45
C ALA A 136 18.10 12.95 -38.49
N SER A 137 17.96 13.41 -39.70
CA SER A 137 17.48 12.63 -40.83
C SER A 137 18.19 13.04 -42.13
N PRO A 138 18.15 12.22 -43.19
CA PRO A 138 18.70 12.63 -44.49
C PRO A 138 18.13 13.92 -45.06
N ARG A 139 16.86 14.25 -44.70
CA ARG A 139 16.21 15.49 -45.14
C ARG A 139 16.53 16.69 -44.23
N ASN A 140 16.87 16.44 -42.97
CA ASN A 140 17.30 17.47 -42.03
C ASN A 140 18.48 16.92 -41.20
N PRO A 141 19.72 17.02 -41.71
CA PRO A 141 20.90 16.49 -41.05
C PRO A 141 21.37 17.29 -39.84
N ALA A 142 20.88 18.52 -39.66
CA ALA A 142 21.23 19.42 -38.58
C ALA A 142 19.97 20.02 -37.91
N PRO A 143 19.11 19.21 -37.28
CA PRO A 143 17.83 19.68 -36.76
C PRO A 143 17.99 20.58 -35.54
N GLU A 144 17.17 21.60 -35.46
CA GLU A 144 16.98 22.45 -34.26
C GLU A 144 15.76 21.99 -33.44
N ILE A 145 15.56 20.71 -33.32
CA ILE A 145 14.45 20.11 -32.61
C ILE A 145 14.98 19.42 -31.37
N ALA A 146 14.41 19.73 -30.21
CA ALA A 146 14.59 19.00 -28.96
C ALA A 146 13.27 18.96 -28.19
N GLU A 147 13.17 18.01 -27.29
CA GLU A 147 12.05 17.87 -26.36
C GLU A 147 12.45 18.34 -24.97
N ASN A 148 11.56 19.04 -24.30
CA ASN A 148 11.65 19.23 -22.86
C ASN A 148 11.35 17.89 -22.14
N GLY A 149 11.84 17.75 -20.91
CA GLY A 149 11.52 16.60 -20.09
C GLY A 149 10.02 16.49 -19.83
N GLU A 150 9.55 15.27 -19.77
CA GLU A 150 8.18 14.97 -19.38
C GLU A 150 7.94 15.37 -17.93
N PRO A 151 6.81 16.01 -17.58
CA PRO A 151 6.48 16.31 -16.18
C PRO A 151 6.33 15.03 -15.38
N GLY A 152 6.79 15.07 -14.13
CA GLY A 152 6.54 13.99 -13.19
C GLY A 152 5.08 13.96 -12.75
N GLN A 153 4.58 12.78 -12.44
CA GLN A 153 3.22 12.60 -11.96
C GLN A 153 3.06 13.23 -10.57
N GLU A 154 1.98 13.96 -10.36
CA GLU A 154 1.56 14.49 -9.07
C GLU A 154 0.30 13.79 -8.60
N ARG A 155 0.26 13.40 -7.34
CA ARG A 155 -0.91 12.78 -6.73
C ARG A 155 -1.07 13.20 -5.28
N LYS A 156 -2.33 13.27 -4.85
CA LYS A 156 -2.69 13.33 -3.45
C LYS A 156 -3.20 11.94 -3.05
N ILE A 157 -2.51 11.32 -2.11
CA ILE A 157 -2.84 9.97 -1.66
C ILE A 157 -3.20 9.96 -0.18
N GLU A 158 -4.09 9.07 0.17
CA GLU A 158 -4.50 8.79 1.54
C GLU A 158 -3.88 7.48 1.99
N LEU A 159 -3.16 7.54 3.12
CA LEU A 159 -2.61 6.38 3.80
C LEU A 159 -3.48 6.05 4.99
N GLU A 160 -3.92 4.81 5.08
CA GLU A 160 -4.67 4.28 6.21
C GLU A 160 -3.92 3.08 6.78
N LEU A 161 -3.53 3.16 8.06
CA LEU A 161 -2.88 2.06 8.74
C LEU A 161 -3.91 1.11 9.32
N LYS A 162 -3.86 -0.13 8.88
CA LYS A 162 -4.57 -1.24 9.51
C LYS A 162 -3.65 -1.92 10.51
N VAL A 163 -4.11 -2.02 11.75
CA VAL A 163 -3.35 -2.73 12.77
C VAL A 163 -3.40 -4.22 12.46
N LEU A 164 -2.23 -4.82 12.27
CA LEU A 164 -2.07 -6.27 12.15
C LEU A 164 -1.98 -6.88 13.55
N ALA A 165 -2.71 -7.96 13.77
CA ALA A 165 -2.71 -8.63 15.06
C ALA A 165 -1.45 -9.47 15.23
N ASP A 166 -0.74 -9.27 16.36
CA ASP A 166 0.36 -10.12 16.80
C ASP A 166 -0.16 -11.40 17.46
N VAL A 167 -1.32 -11.29 18.10
CA VAL A 167 -1.96 -12.36 18.87
C VAL A 167 -3.37 -12.61 18.36
N GLY A 168 -3.68 -13.85 18.07
CA GLY A 168 -5.01 -14.28 17.66
C GLY A 168 -5.73 -15.06 18.76
N LEU A 169 -6.98 -14.70 19.05
CA LEU A 169 -7.85 -15.46 19.94
C LEU A 169 -8.68 -16.45 19.12
N VAL A 170 -8.57 -17.72 19.42
CA VAL A 170 -9.35 -18.78 18.80
C VAL A 170 -10.14 -19.54 19.84
N GLY A 171 -11.26 -20.12 19.46
CA GLY A 171 -12.13 -20.87 20.33
C GLY A 171 -13.54 -20.95 19.76
N PHE A 172 -14.38 -21.82 20.33
CA PHE A 172 -15.79 -21.92 19.95
C PHE A 172 -16.55 -20.62 20.22
N PRO A 173 -17.69 -20.40 19.56
CA PRO A 173 -18.62 -19.35 19.95
C PRO A 173 -18.99 -19.47 21.43
N SER A 174 -19.21 -18.37 22.09
CA SER A 174 -19.65 -18.29 23.51
C SER A 174 -18.60 -18.69 24.57
N VAL A 175 -17.36 -19.02 24.18
CA VAL A 175 -16.29 -19.29 25.18
C VAL A 175 -15.76 -18.04 25.87
N GLY A 176 -16.18 -16.85 25.42
CA GLY A 176 -15.84 -15.57 26.02
C GLY A 176 -14.66 -14.84 25.35
N LYS A 177 -14.34 -15.13 24.09
CA LYS A 177 -13.27 -14.44 23.32
C LYS A 177 -13.47 -12.93 23.26
N SER A 178 -14.65 -12.49 22.82
CA SER A 178 -14.97 -11.06 22.71
C SER A 178 -14.97 -10.34 24.05
N THR A 179 -15.44 -11.01 25.09
CA THR A 179 -15.41 -10.50 26.47
C THR A 179 -13.96 -10.37 26.94
N LEU A 180 -13.15 -11.39 26.73
CA LEU A 180 -11.74 -11.38 27.08
C LEU A 180 -11.01 -10.23 26.35
N LEU A 181 -11.23 -10.09 25.05
CA LEU A 181 -10.63 -9.00 24.26
C LEU A 181 -11.02 -7.62 24.80
N SER A 182 -12.27 -7.43 25.20
CA SER A 182 -12.74 -6.19 25.81
C SER A 182 -12.06 -5.89 27.15
N VAL A 183 -11.81 -6.92 27.94
CA VAL A 183 -11.17 -6.81 29.26
C VAL A 183 -9.70 -6.51 29.17
N ILE A 184 -8.97 -7.17 28.25
CA ILE A 184 -7.52 -7.02 28.11
C ILE A 184 -7.12 -5.78 27.31
N SER A 185 -8.01 -5.23 26.49
CA SER A 185 -7.73 -4.06 25.67
C SER A 185 -7.62 -2.79 26.50
N SER A 186 -6.61 -1.97 26.20
CA SER A 186 -6.37 -0.67 26.85
C SER A 186 -7.44 0.36 26.50
N ALA A 187 -8.09 0.18 25.33
CA ALA A 187 -9.21 0.96 24.86
C ALA A 187 -10.29 0.03 24.30
N ARG A 188 -11.47 0.56 24.07
CA ARG A 188 -12.57 -0.23 23.50
C ARG A 188 -12.13 -0.87 22.19
N PRO A 189 -12.27 -2.19 22.00
CA PRO A 189 -11.92 -2.87 20.77
C PRO A 189 -12.62 -2.24 19.56
N LYS A 190 -11.90 -2.14 18.46
CA LYS A 190 -12.44 -1.61 17.20
C LYS A 190 -12.69 -2.74 16.22
N ILE A 191 -13.71 -2.56 15.43
CA ILE A 191 -13.98 -3.42 14.28
C ILE A 191 -12.90 -3.14 13.23
N GLY A 192 -12.14 -4.15 12.86
CA GLY A 192 -11.16 -4.04 11.78
C GLY A 192 -11.86 -3.89 10.44
N ALA A 193 -11.78 -2.73 9.82
CA ALA A 193 -12.35 -2.49 8.51
C ALA A 193 -11.47 -3.07 7.40
N TYR A 194 -11.58 -4.37 7.17
CA TYR A 194 -10.96 -5.00 6.02
C TYR A 194 -11.96 -4.98 4.84
N HIS A 195 -11.72 -4.16 3.84
CA HIS A 195 -12.65 -3.95 2.72
C HIS A 195 -12.87 -5.18 1.82
N PHE A 196 -12.08 -6.23 2.02
CA PHE A 196 -12.07 -7.44 1.18
C PHE A 196 -12.66 -8.67 1.87
N THR A 197 -13.26 -8.54 3.04
CA THR A 197 -13.82 -9.68 3.80
C THR A 197 -15.19 -9.36 4.34
N THR A 198 -16.07 -10.37 4.36
CA THR A 198 -17.37 -10.33 5.02
C THR A 198 -17.25 -10.60 6.52
N LEU A 199 -16.13 -11.16 6.98
CA LEU A 199 -15.82 -11.42 8.37
C LEU A 199 -14.99 -10.27 8.93
N VAL A 200 -15.49 -9.66 10.00
CA VAL A 200 -14.91 -8.48 10.60
C VAL A 200 -14.32 -8.84 11.98
N PRO A 201 -12.99 -8.95 12.11
CA PRO A 201 -12.38 -9.22 13.41
C PRO A 201 -12.48 -7.99 14.31
N ASN A 202 -12.65 -8.23 15.61
CA ASN A 202 -12.45 -7.20 16.61
C ASN A 202 -10.96 -7.12 16.95
N LEU A 203 -10.41 -5.91 16.94
CA LEU A 203 -9.02 -5.63 17.27
C LEU A 203 -8.92 -4.87 18.58
N GLY A 204 -7.99 -5.25 19.42
CA GLY A 204 -7.69 -4.56 20.66
C GLY A 204 -6.19 -4.36 20.86
N MET A 205 -5.79 -3.20 21.37
CA MET A 205 -4.43 -2.98 21.85
C MET A 205 -4.32 -3.35 23.30
N VAL A 206 -3.34 -4.17 23.61
CA VAL A 206 -3.07 -4.67 24.96
C VAL A 206 -1.79 -4.05 25.48
N THR A 207 -1.83 -3.50 26.69
CA THR A 207 -0.65 -3.00 27.40
C THR A 207 -0.48 -3.81 28.68
N THR A 208 0.68 -4.38 28.87
CA THR A 208 1.04 -5.12 30.10
C THR A 208 1.40 -4.16 31.23
N SER A 209 1.42 -4.68 32.46
CA SER A 209 1.78 -3.89 33.65
C SER A 209 3.22 -3.35 33.61
N ASP A 210 4.11 -3.98 32.85
CA ASP A 210 5.50 -3.56 32.65
C ASP A 210 5.71 -2.64 31.41
N GLY A 211 4.62 -2.23 30.76
CA GLY A 211 4.64 -1.26 29.67
C GLY A 211 4.83 -1.85 28.27
N ARG A 212 4.87 -3.17 28.11
CA ARG A 212 4.90 -3.80 26.78
C ARG A 212 3.52 -3.74 26.11
N SER A 213 3.48 -3.63 24.80
CA SER A 213 2.23 -3.54 24.03
C SER A 213 2.22 -4.51 22.87
N PHE A 214 1.04 -5.05 22.57
CA PHE A 214 0.80 -5.86 21.38
C PHE A 214 -0.66 -5.72 20.92
N ALA A 215 -0.91 -6.04 19.65
CA ALA A 215 -2.25 -6.07 19.08
C ALA A 215 -2.83 -7.48 19.15
N ALA A 216 -4.05 -7.60 19.66
CA ALA A 216 -4.80 -8.84 19.70
C ALA A 216 -6.07 -8.77 18.86
N ALA A 217 -6.40 -9.85 18.17
CA ALA A 217 -7.61 -9.97 17.39
C ALA A 217 -8.43 -11.18 17.80
N ASP A 218 -9.74 -11.01 17.90
CA ASP A 218 -10.68 -12.12 17.87
C ASP A 218 -10.79 -12.60 16.42
N LEU A 219 -10.51 -13.87 16.17
CA LEU A 219 -10.56 -14.49 14.86
C LEU A 219 -11.87 -15.25 14.67
N PRO A 220 -12.98 -14.57 14.32
CA PRO A 220 -14.26 -15.23 14.09
C PRO A 220 -14.22 -16.02 12.79
N GLY A 221 -14.94 -17.14 12.75
CA GLY A 221 -15.16 -17.89 11.50
C GLY A 221 -14.02 -18.80 11.06
N LEU A 222 -12.93 -18.94 11.83
CA LEU A 222 -11.97 -20.03 11.60
C LEU A 222 -12.61 -21.40 11.82
N ILE A 223 -13.71 -21.46 12.57
CA ILE A 223 -14.34 -22.71 13.03
C ILE A 223 -15.67 -22.99 12.35
N GLU A 224 -16.45 -21.96 12.03
CA GLU A 224 -17.76 -22.13 11.39
C GLU A 224 -17.67 -21.98 9.87
N GLY A 225 -17.49 -23.09 9.16
CA GLY A 225 -17.66 -23.14 7.71
C GLY A 225 -16.44 -22.80 6.86
N ALA A 226 -15.29 -22.59 7.44
CA ALA A 226 -14.07 -22.32 6.67
C ALA A 226 -13.60 -23.56 5.87
N SER A 227 -13.89 -24.76 6.37
CA SER A 227 -13.68 -26.02 5.64
C SER A 227 -14.61 -26.17 4.41
N GLN A 228 -15.68 -25.39 4.32
CA GLN A 228 -16.66 -25.44 3.21
C GLN A 228 -16.37 -24.38 2.12
N GLY A 229 -15.24 -23.72 2.13
CA GLY A 229 -14.82 -22.84 1.05
C GLY A 229 -15.61 -21.54 0.89
N VAL A 230 -16.39 -21.14 1.87
CA VAL A 230 -17.16 -19.90 1.81
C VAL A 230 -16.35 -18.75 2.37
N GLY A 231 -15.64 -18.04 1.49
CA GLY A 231 -15.56 -16.60 1.61
C GLY A 231 -14.52 -15.98 2.55
N LEU A 232 -13.49 -16.68 3.02
CA LEU A 232 -12.31 -16.02 3.56
C LEU A 232 -11.45 -15.55 2.38
N GLY A 233 -11.49 -14.26 2.07
CA GLY A 233 -10.65 -13.71 1.02
C GLY A 233 -9.16 -13.98 1.29
N THR A 234 -8.39 -14.25 0.25
CA THR A 234 -6.95 -14.54 0.34
C THR A 234 -6.17 -13.48 1.14
N GLN A 235 -6.59 -12.24 1.08
CA GLN A 235 -5.98 -11.14 1.84
C GLN A 235 -6.29 -11.22 3.34
N PHE A 236 -7.48 -11.66 3.75
CA PHE A 236 -7.79 -11.88 5.16
C PHE A 236 -6.96 -13.02 5.75
N LEU A 237 -6.77 -14.09 4.98
CA LEU A 237 -5.90 -15.21 5.36
C LEU A 237 -4.45 -14.74 5.56
N ARG A 238 -3.95 -13.86 4.71
CA ARG A 238 -2.61 -13.26 4.87
C ARG A 238 -2.47 -12.45 6.16
N HIS A 239 -3.52 -11.75 6.59
CA HIS A 239 -3.52 -11.04 7.88
C HIS A 239 -3.49 -12.00 9.07
N ILE A 240 -4.20 -13.13 8.98
CA ILE A 240 -4.19 -14.18 10.01
C ILE A 240 -2.82 -14.86 10.07
N GLU A 241 -2.19 -15.12 8.94
CA GLU A 241 -0.84 -15.71 8.85
C GLU A 241 0.22 -14.92 9.60
N ARG A 242 0.04 -13.61 9.78
CA ARG A 242 0.95 -12.76 10.57
C ARG A 242 0.81 -12.89 12.07
N THR A 243 -0.24 -13.55 12.55
CA THR A 243 -0.40 -13.86 13.97
C THR A 243 0.75 -14.73 14.44
N ARG A 244 1.50 -14.25 15.43
CA ARG A 244 2.69 -14.96 15.96
C ARG A 244 2.35 -15.90 17.10
N VAL A 245 1.39 -15.54 17.93
CA VAL A 245 0.95 -16.31 19.10
C VAL A 245 -0.55 -16.49 19.05
N ILE A 246 -1.00 -17.69 19.41
CA ILE A 246 -2.42 -18.03 19.50
C ILE A 246 -2.82 -18.21 20.95
N LEU A 247 -3.86 -17.48 21.36
CA LEU A 247 -4.56 -17.72 22.62
C LEU A 247 -5.77 -18.61 22.34
N HIS A 248 -5.69 -19.85 22.76
CA HIS A 248 -6.77 -20.81 22.61
C HIS A 248 -7.69 -20.73 23.81
N VAL A 249 -8.83 -20.09 23.66
CA VAL A 249 -9.80 -19.87 24.74
C VAL A 249 -10.78 -21.03 24.84
N ILE A 250 -10.82 -21.64 26.00
CA ILE A 250 -11.66 -22.83 26.30
C ILE A 250 -12.59 -22.51 27.47
N ASP A 251 -13.87 -22.84 27.30
CA ASP A 251 -14.88 -22.71 28.33
C ASP A 251 -14.79 -23.89 29.31
N MET A 252 -14.42 -23.63 30.56
CA MET A 252 -14.33 -24.62 31.62
C MET A 252 -15.62 -24.75 32.45
N SER A 253 -16.65 -23.95 32.16
CA SER A 253 -17.89 -23.95 32.95
C SER A 253 -18.74 -25.21 32.79
N GLY A 254 -18.64 -25.88 31.65
CA GLY A 254 -19.51 -27.03 31.32
C GLY A 254 -20.98 -26.67 31.08
N MET A 255 -21.35 -25.39 31.13
CA MET A 255 -22.77 -24.97 31.06
C MET A 255 -23.43 -25.27 29.71
N GLU A 256 -22.68 -25.34 28.63
CA GLU A 256 -23.20 -25.67 27.30
C GLU A 256 -23.17 -27.17 26.97
N GLY A 257 -22.86 -28.01 27.97
CA GLY A 257 -22.80 -29.48 27.83
C GLY A 257 -21.67 -29.99 26.95
N ARG A 258 -20.68 -29.17 26.66
CA ARG A 258 -19.50 -29.54 25.85
C ARG A 258 -18.33 -29.92 26.76
N ASP A 259 -17.56 -30.94 26.35
CA ASP A 259 -16.32 -31.28 26.99
C ASP A 259 -15.18 -30.35 26.57
N PRO A 260 -14.50 -29.66 27.51
CA PRO A 260 -13.39 -28.75 27.18
C PRO A 260 -12.27 -29.39 26.34
N TYR A 261 -11.96 -30.68 26.62
CA TYR A 261 -10.92 -31.37 25.87
C TYR A 261 -11.32 -31.68 24.41
N GLU A 262 -12.57 -32.06 24.18
CA GLU A 262 -13.11 -32.25 22.82
C GLU A 262 -13.13 -30.94 22.05
N ASP A 263 -13.47 -29.83 22.68
CA ASP A 263 -13.42 -28.48 22.10
C ASP A 263 -11.98 -28.15 21.72
N TYR A 264 -11.02 -28.41 22.56
CA TYR A 264 -9.59 -28.21 22.28
C TYR A 264 -9.14 -28.96 21.02
N LEU A 265 -9.47 -30.27 20.96
CA LEU A 265 -9.10 -31.09 19.80
C LEU A 265 -9.79 -30.63 18.49
N ALA A 266 -11.05 -30.27 18.58
CA ALA A 266 -11.80 -29.82 17.41
C ALA A 266 -11.22 -28.53 16.81
N ILE A 267 -10.84 -27.58 17.64
CA ILE A 267 -10.19 -26.32 17.21
C ILE A 267 -8.82 -26.59 16.59
N ASN A 268 -8.00 -27.42 17.22
CA ASN A 268 -6.69 -27.77 16.68
C ASN A 268 -6.80 -28.50 15.33
N LYS A 269 -7.79 -29.35 15.16
CA LYS A 269 -8.08 -29.99 13.87
C LYS A 269 -8.46 -28.98 12.81
N GLU A 270 -9.27 -27.99 13.16
CA GLU A 270 -9.68 -26.92 12.25
C GLU A 270 -8.49 -26.03 11.87
N LEU A 271 -7.65 -25.64 12.83
CA LEU A 271 -6.42 -24.89 12.56
C LEU A 271 -5.47 -25.66 11.63
N ALA A 272 -5.37 -26.98 11.78
CA ALA A 272 -4.55 -27.83 10.92
C ALA A 272 -5.12 -27.98 9.51
N SER A 273 -6.45 -27.91 9.34
CA SER A 273 -7.11 -28.04 8.04
C SER A 273 -6.92 -26.80 7.15
N HIS A 274 -6.67 -25.65 7.75
CA HIS A 274 -6.28 -24.46 7.02
C HIS A 274 -4.80 -24.50 6.71
N ASN A 275 -4.40 -24.43 5.44
CA ASN A 275 -3.00 -24.41 4.98
C ASN A 275 -2.24 -23.15 5.41
N LEU A 276 -2.57 -22.57 6.57
CA LEU A 276 -2.03 -21.32 7.08
C LEU A 276 -0.88 -21.51 8.07
N ARG A 277 -0.37 -22.72 8.24
CA ARG A 277 0.69 -23.04 9.21
C ARG A 277 0.38 -22.55 10.64
N LEU A 278 -0.92 -22.40 10.98
CA LEU A 278 -1.36 -21.86 12.28
C LEU A 278 -1.02 -22.82 13.43
N MET A 279 -0.95 -24.13 13.17
CA MET A 279 -0.53 -25.12 14.16
C MET A 279 0.95 -25.04 14.52
N GLU A 280 1.77 -24.41 13.69
CA GLU A 280 3.19 -24.19 13.97
C GLU A 280 3.42 -23.00 14.91
N ARG A 281 2.38 -22.17 15.15
CA ARG A 281 2.45 -21.03 16.06
C ARG A 281 2.45 -21.50 17.50
N PRO A 282 3.24 -20.86 18.39
CA PRO A 282 3.11 -21.08 19.83
C PRO A 282 1.69 -20.79 20.29
N GLN A 283 1.15 -21.71 21.10
CA GLN A 283 -0.18 -21.58 21.68
C GLN A 283 -0.09 -21.43 23.20
N ILE A 284 -0.97 -20.59 23.73
CA ILE A 284 -1.29 -20.52 25.15
C ILE A 284 -2.74 -20.96 25.33
N ILE A 285 -2.98 -21.91 26.21
CA ILE A 285 -4.33 -22.35 26.55
C ILE A 285 -4.88 -21.43 27.63
N VAL A 286 -6.01 -20.80 27.32
CA VAL A 286 -6.74 -19.92 28.25
C VAL A 286 -7.96 -20.66 28.77
N ALA A 287 -7.89 -21.12 29.99
CA ALA A 287 -9.02 -21.76 30.70
C ALA A 287 -9.93 -20.65 31.26
N ASN A 288 -10.99 -20.36 30.57
CA ASN A 288 -11.91 -19.25 30.89
C ASN A 288 -13.11 -19.72 31.71
N LYS A 289 -13.80 -18.77 32.28
CA LYS A 289 -14.99 -18.96 33.14
C LYS A 289 -14.70 -19.75 34.43
N MET A 290 -13.53 -19.52 34.98
CA MET A 290 -13.08 -20.19 36.25
C MET A 290 -13.86 -19.70 37.49
N ASP A 291 -14.71 -18.71 37.38
CA ASP A 291 -15.65 -18.25 38.39
C ASP A 291 -16.84 -19.20 38.58
N MET A 292 -17.05 -20.13 37.66
CA MET A 292 -18.14 -21.08 37.72
C MET A 292 -17.82 -22.27 38.64
N PRO A 293 -18.85 -22.86 39.30
CA PRO A 293 -18.64 -23.88 40.33
C PRO A 293 -17.91 -25.17 39.90
N GLU A 294 -18.15 -25.59 38.66
CA GLU A 294 -17.57 -26.84 38.10
C GLU A 294 -16.25 -26.61 37.34
N ALA A 295 -15.82 -25.38 37.23
CA ALA A 295 -14.67 -25.05 36.39
C ALA A 295 -13.35 -25.66 36.87
N GLU A 296 -13.11 -25.71 38.18
CA GLU A 296 -11.87 -26.30 38.73
C GLU A 296 -11.80 -27.79 38.47
N GLU A 297 -12.90 -28.53 38.62
CA GLU A 297 -12.98 -29.93 38.31
C GLU A 297 -12.77 -30.21 36.82
N ASN A 298 -13.40 -29.43 35.97
CA ASN A 298 -13.26 -29.55 34.53
C ASN A 298 -11.82 -29.23 34.08
N LEU A 299 -11.17 -28.25 34.68
CA LEU A 299 -9.77 -27.93 34.42
C LEU A 299 -8.84 -29.09 34.82
N ALA A 300 -9.07 -29.72 36.00
CA ALA A 300 -8.29 -30.84 36.43
C ALA A 300 -8.43 -32.05 35.49
N LYS A 301 -9.63 -32.35 35.04
CA LYS A 301 -9.89 -33.37 34.01
C LYS A 301 -9.23 -33.04 32.68
N PHE A 302 -9.29 -31.80 32.26
CA PHE A 302 -8.63 -31.33 31.03
C PHE A 302 -7.11 -31.54 31.08
N LYS A 303 -6.48 -31.12 32.17
CA LYS A 303 -5.03 -31.32 32.37
C LYS A 303 -4.64 -32.80 32.38
N GLU A 304 -5.44 -33.64 33.00
CA GLU A 304 -5.21 -35.10 33.07
C GLU A 304 -5.31 -35.71 31.65
N GLN A 305 -6.33 -35.36 30.88
CA GLN A 305 -6.49 -35.85 29.52
C GLN A 305 -5.37 -35.38 28.60
N LEU A 306 -4.96 -34.10 28.72
CA LEU A 306 -3.87 -33.55 27.96
C LEU A 306 -2.54 -34.24 28.24
N ALA A 307 -2.27 -34.57 29.51
CA ALA A 307 -1.07 -35.30 29.94
C ALA A 307 -1.04 -36.76 29.46
N LYS A 308 -2.20 -37.43 29.37
CA LYS A 308 -2.30 -38.81 28.89
C LYS A 308 -1.99 -38.99 27.41
N GLU A 309 -2.34 -38.01 26.59
CA GLU A 309 -2.16 -38.12 25.14
C GLU A 309 -0.80 -37.61 24.66
N ARG A 310 -0.08 -36.86 25.49
CA ARG A 310 1.27 -36.40 25.21
C ARG A 310 2.30 -37.39 25.70
N THR A 311 2.63 -38.35 24.86
CA THR A 311 3.67 -39.37 25.14
C THR A 311 5.04 -39.00 24.59
N ASP A 312 5.20 -37.84 23.95
CA ASP A 312 6.46 -37.45 23.32
C ASP A 312 7.42 -36.77 24.30
N GLU A 313 8.67 -37.22 24.30
CA GLU A 313 9.79 -36.74 25.13
C GLU A 313 10.12 -35.23 25.00
N TYR A 314 9.48 -34.53 24.07
CA TYR A 314 9.65 -33.11 23.82
C TYR A 314 8.40 -32.25 24.13
N ALA A 315 7.46 -32.80 24.86
CA ALA A 315 6.30 -32.05 25.31
C ALA A 315 6.69 -31.06 26.41
N ASP A 316 7.25 -29.92 26.04
CA ASP A 316 7.19 -28.73 26.86
C ASP A 316 5.74 -28.53 27.26
N GLU A 317 5.47 -28.44 28.58
CA GLU A 317 4.13 -28.25 29.10
C GLU A 317 3.51 -27.04 28.38
N LEU A 318 2.41 -27.24 27.63
CA LEU A 318 1.65 -26.15 27.10
C LEU A 318 1.24 -25.26 28.26
N PRO A 319 1.56 -23.98 28.24
CA PRO A 319 1.17 -23.08 29.29
C PRO A 319 -0.36 -22.94 29.31
N ILE A 320 -0.95 -23.30 30.48
CA ILE A 320 -2.40 -23.17 30.73
C ILE A 320 -2.62 -22.09 31.76
N PHE A 321 -3.41 -21.09 31.42
CA PHE A 321 -3.74 -19.97 32.31
C PHE A 321 -5.22 -19.99 32.67
N PRO A 322 -5.54 -20.28 33.94
CA PRO A 322 -6.91 -20.19 34.44
C PRO A 322 -7.28 -18.71 34.63
N ILE A 323 -8.37 -18.31 34.01
CA ILE A 323 -8.86 -16.93 34.08
C ILE A 323 -10.39 -16.86 34.26
N SER A 324 -10.86 -15.69 34.67
CA SER A 324 -12.25 -15.29 34.52
C SER A 324 -12.33 -13.93 33.83
N GLY A 325 -12.88 -13.90 32.63
CA GLY A 325 -13.12 -12.65 31.91
C GLY A 325 -14.07 -11.70 32.65
N VAL A 326 -15.01 -12.25 33.39
CA VAL A 326 -16.01 -11.47 34.14
C VAL A 326 -15.40 -10.86 35.40
N THR A 327 -14.69 -11.64 36.19
CA THR A 327 -14.08 -11.17 37.47
C THR A 327 -12.70 -10.55 37.28
N ARG A 328 -12.13 -10.62 36.09
CA ARG A 328 -10.76 -10.19 35.73
C ARG A 328 -9.64 -10.92 36.50
N LYS A 329 -9.93 -12.04 37.12
CA LYS A 329 -8.94 -12.83 37.84
C LYS A 329 -8.06 -13.58 36.87
N GLY A 330 -6.75 -13.60 37.12
CA GLY A 330 -5.77 -14.33 36.31
C GLY A 330 -5.35 -13.65 34.99
N ILE A 331 -5.85 -12.47 34.69
CA ILE A 331 -5.58 -11.76 33.42
C ILE A 331 -4.13 -11.28 33.34
N GLU A 332 -3.60 -10.67 34.39
CA GLU A 332 -2.24 -10.11 34.36
C GLU A 332 -1.15 -11.15 34.11
N PRO A 333 -1.13 -12.32 34.75
CA PRO A 333 -0.18 -13.39 34.41
C PRO A 333 -0.31 -13.85 32.96
N LEU A 334 -1.52 -13.94 32.43
CA LEU A 334 -1.76 -14.28 31.01
C LEU A 334 -1.12 -13.27 30.07
N LEU A 335 -1.33 -11.98 30.31
CA LEU A 335 -0.80 -10.92 29.46
C LEU A 335 0.73 -10.88 29.51
N ASN A 336 1.32 -11.02 30.66
CA ASN A 336 2.78 -11.07 30.80
C ASN A 336 3.38 -12.28 30.08
N ALA A 337 2.78 -13.45 30.24
CA ALA A 337 3.23 -14.65 29.53
C ALA A 337 3.09 -14.53 28.00
N THR A 338 2.03 -13.91 27.54
CA THR A 338 1.81 -13.64 26.10
C THR A 338 2.86 -12.68 25.56
N ALA A 339 3.17 -11.62 26.28
CA ALA A 339 4.22 -10.67 25.89
C ALA A 339 5.61 -11.33 25.89
N ASP A 340 5.92 -12.15 26.89
CA ASP A 340 7.19 -12.90 26.95
C ASP A 340 7.32 -13.84 25.75
N LEU A 341 6.25 -14.52 25.38
CA LEU A 341 6.24 -15.44 24.24
C LEU A 341 6.40 -14.69 22.91
N LEU A 342 5.81 -13.52 22.77
CA LEU A 342 5.98 -12.66 21.59
C LEU A 342 7.42 -12.19 21.42
N GLU A 343 8.14 -11.89 22.50
CA GLU A 343 9.54 -11.46 22.44
C GLU A 343 10.47 -12.54 21.89
N VAL A 344 10.19 -13.79 22.19
CA VAL A 344 11.02 -14.94 21.75
C VAL A 344 10.53 -15.57 20.46
N THR A 345 9.35 -15.21 19.99
CA THR A 345 8.77 -15.76 18.75
C THR A 345 9.08 -14.83 17.58
N PRO A 346 9.90 -15.27 16.61
CA PRO A 346 10.17 -14.48 15.40
C PRO A 346 8.90 -14.36 14.55
N GLU A 347 8.86 -13.37 13.70
CA GLU A 347 7.86 -13.31 12.64
C GLU A 347 8.03 -14.53 11.73
N PHE A 348 6.92 -15.22 11.45
CA PHE A 348 6.97 -16.35 10.54
C PHE A 348 7.17 -15.87 9.12
N PRO A 349 8.22 -16.31 8.40
CA PRO A 349 8.34 -16.00 6.99
C PRO A 349 7.16 -16.62 6.25
N LEU A 350 6.43 -15.79 5.54
CA LEU A 350 5.42 -16.22 4.61
C LEU A 350 6.16 -16.89 3.43
N TYR A 351 6.07 -18.20 3.33
CA TYR A 351 6.56 -19.01 2.21
C TYR A 351 8.01 -18.75 1.78
N GLU A 352 8.92 -19.64 2.14
CA GLU A 352 10.30 -19.59 1.64
C GLU A 352 10.42 -19.98 0.15
N ASP A 353 9.43 -20.61 -0.50
CA ASP A 353 9.61 -21.24 -1.80
C ASP A 353 8.47 -21.17 -2.83
N GLU A 354 7.40 -20.45 -2.59
CA GLU A 354 6.54 -20.09 -3.71
C GLU A 354 6.93 -18.71 -4.19
N VAL A 355 7.67 -18.68 -5.30
CA VAL A 355 7.66 -17.54 -6.21
C VAL A 355 6.19 -17.33 -6.56
N VAL A 356 5.51 -16.55 -5.75
CA VAL A 356 4.28 -15.90 -6.18
C VAL A 356 4.74 -15.11 -7.37
N GLU A 357 4.42 -15.58 -8.59
CA GLU A 357 4.40 -14.70 -9.72
C GLU A 357 3.68 -13.46 -9.21
N GLU A 358 4.44 -12.40 -9.04
CA GLU A 358 3.89 -11.09 -8.80
C GLU A 358 2.88 -10.87 -9.91
N GLU A 359 1.63 -11.22 -9.67
CA GLU A 359 0.56 -10.46 -10.26
C GLU A 359 0.74 -9.06 -9.68
N THR A 360 1.70 -8.37 -10.26
CA THR A 360 1.72 -6.94 -10.26
C THR A 360 0.41 -6.57 -10.91
N VAL A 361 -0.64 -6.45 -10.12
CA VAL A 361 -1.83 -5.74 -10.54
C VAL A 361 -1.34 -4.31 -10.70
N ARG A 362 -0.76 -4.07 -11.87
CA ARG A 362 -0.53 -2.72 -12.36
C ARG A 362 -1.92 -2.16 -12.57
N TYR A 363 -2.46 -1.54 -11.55
CA TYR A 363 -3.51 -0.58 -11.73
C TYR A 363 -2.88 0.56 -12.54
N GLY A 364 -2.72 0.30 -13.83
CA GLY A 364 -2.52 1.36 -14.80
C GLY A 364 -3.76 2.19 -14.73
N PHE A 365 -3.70 3.33 -14.07
CA PHE A 365 -4.66 4.38 -14.30
C PHE A 365 -4.54 4.73 -15.78
N GLN A 366 -5.40 4.16 -16.59
CA GLN A 366 -5.71 4.70 -17.91
C GLN A 366 -6.73 5.79 -17.64
N PRO A 367 -6.43 7.05 -17.91
CA PRO A 367 -7.44 8.07 -17.86
C PRO A 367 -8.51 7.70 -18.90
N GLU A 368 -9.67 7.26 -18.42
CA GLU A 368 -10.87 7.08 -19.23
C GLU A 368 -11.46 8.47 -19.52
N GLY A 369 -10.77 9.23 -20.35
CA GLY A 369 -11.24 10.54 -20.78
C GLY A 369 -10.89 10.79 -22.24
N PRO A 370 -11.58 11.71 -22.91
CA PRO A 370 -11.18 12.14 -24.24
C PRO A 370 -9.76 12.67 -24.20
N GLU A 371 -8.98 12.44 -25.27
CA GLU A 371 -7.57 12.85 -25.36
C GLU A 371 -7.39 14.37 -25.15
N PHE A 372 -8.45 15.14 -25.44
CA PHE A 372 -8.52 16.58 -25.18
C PHE A 372 -9.98 17.03 -25.11
N THR A 373 -10.22 18.17 -24.46
CA THR A 373 -11.51 18.86 -24.41
C THR A 373 -11.39 20.26 -24.98
N ILE A 374 -12.48 20.74 -25.55
CA ILE A 374 -12.57 22.08 -26.14
C ILE A 374 -13.66 22.85 -25.42
N ASP A 375 -13.31 23.94 -24.77
CA ASP A 375 -14.21 24.87 -24.14
C ASP A 375 -14.14 26.26 -24.82
N ARG A 376 -15.21 27.01 -24.73
CA ARG A 376 -15.24 28.38 -25.24
C ARG A 376 -15.40 29.37 -24.11
N GLU A 377 -14.47 30.30 -24.01
CA GLU A 377 -14.52 31.34 -23.00
C GLU A 377 -15.43 32.54 -23.40
N PRO A 378 -15.86 33.37 -22.43
CA PRO A 378 -16.69 34.53 -22.67
C PRO A 378 -16.07 35.56 -23.66
N ASP A 379 -14.75 35.60 -23.77
CA ASP A 379 -13.99 36.43 -24.70
C ASP A 379 -13.93 35.88 -26.13
N ALA A 380 -14.69 34.85 -26.42
CA ALA A 380 -14.74 34.09 -27.66
C ALA A 380 -13.48 33.29 -28.03
N SER A 381 -12.52 33.18 -27.13
CA SER A 381 -11.38 32.29 -27.33
C SER A 381 -11.74 30.80 -27.06
N TRP A 382 -11.06 29.91 -27.76
CA TRP A 382 -11.17 28.50 -27.60
C TRP A 382 -10.10 28.03 -26.63
N VAL A 383 -10.47 27.21 -25.61
CA VAL A 383 -9.55 26.66 -24.65
C VAL A 383 -9.46 25.17 -24.86
N LEU A 384 -8.25 24.69 -25.10
CA LEU A 384 -7.93 23.26 -25.19
C LEU A 384 -7.36 22.79 -23.85
N SER A 385 -7.92 21.71 -23.33
CA SER A 385 -7.44 21.06 -22.11
C SER A 385 -7.45 19.54 -22.28
N GLY A 386 -6.73 18.85 -21.44
CA GLY A 386 -6.61 17.40 -21.46
C GLY A 386 -5.19 16.98 -21.07
N GLU A 387 -5.08 15.92 -20.29
CA GLU A 387 -3.81 15.47 -19.74
C GLU A 387 -2.76 15.20 -20.83
N LYS A 388 -3.15 14.50 -21.89
CA LYS A 388 -2.24 14.18 -23.00
C LYS A 388 -1.79 15.43 -23.76
N LEU A 389 -2.70 16.37 -23.96
CA LEU A 389 -2.42 17.62 -24.67
C LEU A 389 -1.50 18.52 -23.83
N GLU A 390 -1.80 18.69 -22.56
CA GLU A 390 -1.02 19.51 -21.63
C GLU A 390 0.40 18.95 -21.45
N LYS A 391 0.52 17.63 -21.34
CA LYS A 391 1.81 16.94 -21.30
C LYS A 391 2.63 17.18 -22.58
N LEU A 392 2.00 17.06 -23.74
CA LEU A 392 2.64 17.35 -25.02
C LEU A 392 3.11 18.82 -25.10
N PHE A 393 2.30 19.73 -24.62
CA PHE A 393 2.63 21.16 -24.55
C PHE A 393 3.85 21.40 -23.65
N GLU A 394 3.88 20.83 -22.44
CA GLU A 394 5.00 20.98 -21.50
C GLU A 394 6.32 20.40 -22.05
N MET A 395 6.23 19.33 -22.85
CA MET A 395 7.40 18.74 -23.52
C MET A 395 7.89 19.49 -24.74
N THR A 396 7.20 20.52 -25.18
CA THR A 396 7.56 21.30 -26.34
C THR A 396 8.44 22.47 -25.93
N ASN A 397 9.61 22.57 -26.56
CA ASN A 397 10.49 23.74 -26.41
C ASN A 397 10.15 24.80 -27.45
N PHE A 398 9.49 25.87 -27.02
CA PHE A 398 9.04 26.94 -27.89
C PHE A 398 10.15 27.94 -28.33
N ASP A 399 11.38 27.74 -27.85
CA ASP A 399 12.53 28.58 -28.22
C ASP A 399 13.03 28.30 -29.66
N HIS A 400 12.57 27.19 -30.26
CA HIS A 400 12.98 26.76 -31.58
C HIS A 400 11.78 26.61 -32.53
N ASP A 401 11.82 27.29 -33.66
CA ASP A 401 10.74 27.30 -34.66
C ASP A 401 10.42 25.89 -35.18
N GLU A 402 11.43 25.05 -35.42
CA GLU A 402 11.22 23.67 -35.86
C GLU A 402 10.45 22.83 -34.84
N THR A 403 10.67 23.05 -33.54
CA THR A 403 9.93 22.40 -32.49
C THR A 403 8.47 22.85 -32.43
N VAL A 404 8.22 24.14 -32.61
CA VAL A 404 6.87 24.70 -32.71
C VAL A 404 6.10 24.10 -33.89
N MET A 405 6.74 24.03 -35.08
CA MET A 405 6.14 23.38 -36.25
C MET A 405 5.84 21.89 -36.03
N ARG A 406 6.69 21.18 -35.29
CA ARG A 406 6.46 19.83 -34.92
C ARG A 406 5.25 19.70 -33.99
N PHE A 407 5.13 20.58 -33.00
CA PHE A 407 3.98 20.64 -32.09
C PHE A 407 2.66 20.86 -32.84
N ALA A 408 2.63 21.78 -33.78
CA ALA A 408 1.47 22.02 -34.65
C ALA A 408 1.06 20.76 -35.43
N ARG A 409 2.03 20.01 -35.95
CA ARG A 409 1.75 18.71 -36.63
C ARG A 409 1.22 17.65 -35.68
N GLN A 410 1.71 17.63 -34.47
CA GLN A 410 1.20 16.69 -33.43
C GLN A 410 -0.24 17.03 -33.06
N LEU A 411 -0.59 18.29 -32.88
CA LEU A 411 -1.98 18.73 -32.65
C LEU A 411 -2.89 18.31 -33.79
N ARG A 412 -2.44 18.47 -35.01
CA ARG A 412 -3.19 18.07 -36.23
C ARG A 412 -3.40 16.53 -36.22
N GLY A 413 -2.36 15.77 -35.88
CA GLY A 413 -2.45 14.31 -35.78
C GLY A 413 -3.41 13.83 -34.68
N MET A 414 -3.64 14.61 -33.65
CA MET A 414 -4.63 14.34 -32.60
C MET A 414 -6.07 14.68 -33.01
N GLY A 415 -6.27 15.31 -34.16
CA GLY A 415 -7.59 15.73 -34.62
C GLY A 415 -8.08 17.06 -34.03
N VAL A 416 -7.20 17.85 -33.44
CA VAL A 416 -7.56 19.13 -32.81
C VAL A 416 -8.12 20.10 -33.81
N ASP A 417 -7.52 20.26 -35.01
CA ASP A 417 -7.98 21.16 -36.04
C ASP A 417 -9.39 20.81 -36.54
N GLU A 418 -9.65 19.53 -36.77
CA GLU A 418 -10.96 19.06 -37.18
C GLU A 418 -12.02 19.26 -36.08
N ALA A 419 -11.66 19.00 -34.82
CA ALA A 419 -12.55 19.20 -33.70
C ALA A 419 -12.90 20.67 -33.47
N LEU A 420 -11.94 21.59 -33.65
CA LEU A 420 -12.17 23.03 -33.59
C LEU A 420 -13.10 23.51 -34.71
N ARG A 421 -12.88 23.06 -35.95
CA ARG A 421 -13.77 23.37 -37.08
C ARG A 421 -15.19 22.86 -36.86
N ALA A 422 -15.33 21.64 -36.37
CA ALA A 422 -16.63 21.03 -36.05
C ALA A 422 -17.41 21.83 -34.99
N ARG A 423 -16.71 22.54 -34.12
CA ARG A 423 -17.29 23.44 -33.11
C ARG A 423 -17.53 24.87 -33.61
N GLY A 424 -17.08 25.21 -34.80
CA GLY A 424 -17.33 26.48 -35.42
C GLY A 424 -16.17 27.48 -35.31
N ALA A 425 -14.94 27.02 -35.05
CA ALA A 425 -13.76 27.87 -35.12
C ALA A 425 -13.51 28.35 -36.54
N LYS A 426 -13.11 29.62 -36.67
CA LYS A 426 -12.85 30.31 -37.93
C LYS A 426 -11.44 30.85 -37.93
N ASP A 427 -10.92 31.14 -39.13
CA ASP A 427 -9.65 31.82 -39.29
C ASP A 427 -9.59 33.10 -38.45
N GLY A 428 -8.52 33.28 -37.72
CA GLY A 428 -8.29 34.40 -36.82
C GLY A 428 -8.82 34.18 -35.38
N ASP A 429 -9.51 33.08 -35.11
CA ASP A 429 -9.93 32.77 -33.76
C ASP A 429 -8.72 32.43 -32.87
N ILE A 430 -8.74 32.90 -31.62
CA ILE A 430 -7.67 32.62 -30.65
C ILE A 430 -7.93 31.29 -29.97
N VAL A 431 -6.90 30.45 -29.92
CA VAL A 431 -6.88 29.14 -29.23
C VAL A 431 -5.85 29.19 -28.14
N ARG A 432 -6.25 28.77 -26.93
CA ARG A 432 -5.39 28.70 -25.74
C ARG A 432 -5.12 27.29 -25.33
N ILE A 433 -3.86 27.02 -24.97
CA ILE A 433 -3.43 25.80 -24.28
C ILE A 433 -2.59 26.24 -23.09
N GLY A 434 -3.10 26.05 -21.87
CA GLY A 434 -2.44 26.60 -20.68
C GLY A 434 -2.24 28.12 -20.80
N ASN A 435 -0.99 28.57 -20.76
CA ASN A 435 -0.61 29.99 -20.90
C ASN A 435 -0.25 30.41 -22.34
N PHE A 436 -0.35 29.48 -23.29
CA PHE A 436 0.02 29.74 -24.68
C PHE A 436 -1.20 30.04 -25.52
N GLU A 437 -1.10 31.09 -26.32
CA GLU A 437 -2.14 31.52 -27.25
C GLU A 437 -1.61 31.47 -28.69
N PHE A 438 -2.42 30.97 -29.60
CA PHE A 438 -2.14 30.97 -31.01
C PHE A 438 -3.41 31.26 -31.82
N GLU A 439 -3.22 31.74 -33.03
CA GLU A 439 -4.30 32.01 -33.95
C GLU A 439 -4.63 30.79 -34.79
N PHE A 440 -5.92 30.44 -34.85
CA PHE A 440 -6.38 29.37 -35.70
C PHE A 440 -6.35 29.79 -37.14
N VAL A 441 -5.70 28.98 -37.99
CA VAL A 441 -5.60 29.20 -39.43
C VAL A 441 -6.04 27.92 -40.14
N GLU A 442 -6.95 28.03 -41.10
CA GLU A 442 -7.46 26.91 -41.91
C GLU A 442 -6.38 26.24 -42.78
#